data_cb4ca16827cd04d5344abb472aec9e0a
#
_entry.id   cb4ca16827cd04d5344abb472aec9e0a
#
_cell.length_a   1.000
_cell.length_b   1.000
_cell.length_c   1.000
_cell.angle_alpha   90.00
_cell.angle_beta   90.00
_cell.angle_gamma   90.00
#
_symmetry.space_group_name_H-M   'P 1'
#
loop_
_entity.id
_entity.type
_entity.pdbx_description
1 polymer ?
#
loop_
_entity_poly.entity_id
_entity_poly.type
_entity_poly.pdbx_seq_one_letter_code
_entity_poly.pdbx_strand_id
1 'polypeptide(L)'
;MTGSVGNAVAIFRETDVVSMSDALELDPEMEKWPGLKRYLCPKCYSNVHWINPKAYPGARLVSLGCFDNPSAFKLTSTVQNQYRPNWCPPLDATHAFDAYPE
;
A
#
# COMPACT_ATOMS: atom_id res chain seq x y z
N MET A 1 -9.40 4.55 4.93
CA MET A 1 -8.91 3.18 5.10
C MET A 1 -7.61 3.06 5.88
N THR A 2 -6.68 3.97 5.71
CA THR A 2 -5.43 3.94 6.46
C THR A 2 -5.48 4.78 7.74
N GLY A 3 -6.44 5.67 7.86
CA GLY A 3 -6.55 6.60 8.99
C GLY A 3 -5.50 7.69 9.01
N SER A 4 -4.75 7.85 7.92
CA SER A 4 -3.70 8.86 7.80
C SER A 4 -3.84 9.62 6.49
N VAL A 5 -3.19 10.79 6.40
CA VAL A 5 -3.19 11.61 5.18
C VAL A 5 -2.28 11.05 4.10
N GLY A 6 -1.42 10.10 4.44
CA GLY A 6 -0.53 9.46 3.49
C GLY A 6 -0.10 8.08 3.97
N ASN A 7 0.18 7.21 3.03
CA ASN A 7 0.68 5.86 3.29
C ASN A 7 1.72 5.52 2.24
N ALA A 8 2.96 5.30 2.66
CA ALA A 8 4.04 4.95 1.76
C ALA A 8 4.09 3.44 1.56
N VAL A 9 4.12 3.01 0.29
CA VAL A 9 4.14 1.60 -0.07
C VAL A 9 5.20 1.33 -1.13
N ALA A 10 5.76 0.13 -1.10
CA ALA A 10 6.59 -0.41 -2.16
C ALA A 10 5.78 -1.45 -2.93
N ILE A 11 5.90 -1.43 -4.26
CA ILE A 11 5.14 -2.32 -5.14
C ILE A 11 6.10 -3.34 -5.77
N PHE A 12 5.78 -4.62 -5.59
CA PHE A 12 6.55 -5.74 -6.14
C PHE A 12 5.64 -6.59 -7.01
N ARG A 13 6.25 -7.39 -7.92
CA ARG A 13 5.50 -8.47 -8.54
C ARG A 13 5.10 -9.46 -7.45
N GLU A 14 3.87 -9.97 -7.54
CA GLU A 14 3.37 -10.88 -6.51
C GLU A 14 4.24 -12.12 -6.34
N THR A 15 4.82 -12.61 -7.41
CA THR A 15 5.72 -13.78 -7.41
C THR A 15 7.05 -13.52 -6.72
N ASP A 16 7.44 -12.26 -6.54
CA ASP A 16 8.70 -11.87 -5.89
C ASP A 16 8.57 -11.74 -4.37
N VAL A 17 7.36 -11.88 -3.83
CA VAL A 17 7.09 -11.76 -2.40
C VAL A 17 6.70 -13.12 -1.85
N VAL A 18 7.45 -13.59 -0.85
CA VAL A 18 7.24 -14.89 -0.21
C VAL A 18 6.93 -14.67 1.27
N SER A 19 5.84 -15.24 1.75
CA SER A 19 5.50 -15.21 3.16
C SER A 19 6.30 -16.27 3.91
N MET A 20 7.05 -15.85 4.93
CA MET A 20 7.87 -16.76 5.74
C MET A 20 7.11 -17.33 6.93
N SER A 21 5.92 -16.83 7.21
CA SER A 21 5.08 -17.35 8.29
C SER A 21 3.61 -17.03 8.02
N ASP A 22 2.71 -17.74 8.71
CA ASP A 22 1.26 -17.51 8.67
C ASP A 22 0.79 -16.60 9.82
N ALA A 23 1.70 -15.77 10.36
CA ALA A 23 1.40 -14.96 11.54
C ALA A 23 0.47 -13.77 11.26
N LEU A 24 0.33 -13.36 9.99
CA LEU A 24 -0.50 -12.22 9.60
C LEU A 24 -1.97 -12.63 9.47
N GLU A 25 -2.86 -11.72 9.84
CA GLU A 25 -4.30 -11.91 9.75
C GLU A 25 -4.86 -11.22 8.51
N LEU A 26 -5.81 -11.89 7.84
CA LEU A 26 -6.55 -11.29 6.73
C LEU A 26 -7.62 -10.34 7.29
N ASP A 27 -7.66 -9.11 6.76
CA ASP A 27 -8.63 -8.11 7.19
C ASP A 27 -10.03 -8.46 6.66
N PRO A 28 -11.01 -8.76 7.54
CA PRO A 28 -12.37 -9.11 7.09
C PRO A 28 -13.11 -7.93 6.46
N GLU A 29 -12.74 -6.69 6.74
CA GLU A 29 -13.37 -5.51 6.14
C GLU A 29 -13.16 -5.46 4.62
N MET A 30 -12.12 -6.11 4.11
CA MET A 30 -11.82 -6.14 2.68
C MET A 30 -12.77 -7.02 1.87
N GLU A 31 -13.60 -7.83 2.51
CA GLU A 31 -14.61 -8.66 1.81
C GLU A 31 -15.59 -7.80 1.01
N LYS A 32 -15.78 -6.54 1.37
CA LYS A 32 -16.63 -5.58 0.66
C LYS A 32 -16.14 -5.27 -0.75
N TRP A 33 -14.86 -5.49 -1.02
CA TRP A 33 -14.25 -5.20 -2.31
C TRP A 33 -13.71 -6.49 -2.93
N PRO A 34 -14.33 -7.00 -4.00
CA PRO A 34 -13.91 -8.25 -4.63
C PRO A 34 -12.45 -8.24 -5.06
N GLY A 35 -11.70 -9.28 -4.67
CA GLY A 35 -10.30 -9.43 -5.02
C GLY A 35 -9.31 -8.64 -4.17
N LEU A 36 -9.78 -7.70 -3.37
CA LEU A 36 -8.94 -6.93 -2.47
C LEU A 36 -8.66 -7.72 -1.20
N LYS A 37 -7.39 -7.94 -0.89
CA LYS A 37 -6.97 -8.65 0.32
C LYS A 37 -5.89 -7.85 1.03
N ARG A 38 -6.09 -7.62 2.32
CA ARG A 38 -5.15 -6.86 3.15
C ARG A 38 -4.78 -7.68 4.37
N TYR A 39 -3.50 -7.79 4.64
CA TYR A 39 -2.95 -8.57 5.75
C TYR A 39 -2.44 -7.66 6.84
N LEU A 40 -2.86 -7.93 8.08
CA LEU A 40 -2.61 -7.12 9.26
C LEU A 40 -1.70 -7.84 10.24
N CYS A 41 -0.93 -7.06 11.01
CA CYS A 41 -0.22 -7.61 12.16
C CYS A 41 -1.23 -7.91 13.27
N PRO A 42 -1.27 -9.15 13.82
CA PRO A 42 -2.24 -9.50 14.86
C PRO A 42 -1.99 -8.79 16.21
N LYS A 43 -0.81 -8.20 16.40
CA LYS A 43 -0.46 -7.50 17.64
C LYS A 43 -0.85 -6.03 17.63
N CYS A 44 -0.56 -5.32 16.54
CA CYS A 44 -0.80 -3.86 16.46
C CYS A 44 -1.78 -3.47 15.36
N TYR A 45 -2.26 -4.41 14.56
CA TYR A 45 -3.19 -4.22 13.46
C TYR A 45 -2.69 -3.29 12.35
N SER A 46 -1.39 -3.07 12.27
CA SER A 46 -0.80 -2.33 11.15
C SER A 46 -0.96 -3.08 9.85
N ASN A 47 -1.21 -2.36 8.76
CA ASN A 47 -1.21 -2.93 7.42
C ASN A 47 0.21 -3.35 7.07
N VAL A 48 0.41 -4.62 6.72
CA VAL A 48 1.72 -5.12 6.32
C VAL A 48 1.81 -5.20 4.80
N HIS A 49 0.94 -5.96 4.17
CA HIS A 49 0.89 -6.04 2.71
C HIS A 49 -0.53 -6.32 2.23
N TRP A 50 -0.78 -6.01 0.95
CA TRP A 50 -2.09 -6.26 0.34
C TRP A 50 -1.97 -6.44 -1.16
N ILE A 51 -3.05 -6.92 -1.75
CA ILE A 51 -3.22 -6.98 -3.20
C ILE A 51 -4.47 -6.21 -3.58
N ASN A 52 -4.39 -5.54 -4.73
CA ASN A 52 -5.51 -4.84 -5.34
C ASN A 52 -5.47 -5.12 -6.84
N PRO A 53 -5.99 -6.27 -7.29
CA PRO A 53 -5.83 -6.68 -8.68
C PRO A 53 -6.53 -5.75 -9.69
N LYS A 54 -7.50 -4.95 -9.25
CA LYS A 54 -8.17 -4.00 -10.12
C LYS A 54 -7.27 -2.80 -10.47
N ALA A 55 -6.57 -2.24 -9.48
CA ALA A 55 -5.70 -1.08 -9.67
C ALA A 55 -4.26 -1.48 -10.00
N TYR A 56 -3.80 -2.58 -9.44
CA TYR A 56 -2.41 -3.06 -9.58
C TYR A 56 -2.40 -4.56 -9.85
N PRO A 57 -2.78 -4.98 -11.08
CA PRO A 57 -2.86 -6.42 -11.40
C PRO A 57 -1.47 -7.08 -11.33
N GLY A 58 -1.43 -8.26 -10.69
CA GLY A 58 -0.20 -9.04 -10.53
C GLY A 58 0.81 -8.46 -9.56
N ALA A 59 0.45 -7.43 -8.79
CA ALA A 59 1.34 -6.76 -7.86
C ALA A 59 0.96 -7.04 -6.41
N ARG A 60 1.96 -6.97 -5.54
CA ARG A 60 1.77 -6.97 -4.08
C ARG A 60 2.33 -5.68 -3.53
N LEU A 61 1.51 -4.99 -2.74
CA LEU A 61 1.87 -3.73 -2.11
C LEU A 61 2.30 -4.02 -0.67
N VAL A 62 3.45 -3.47 -0.28
CA VAL A 62 4.01 -3.68 1.06
C VAL A 62 4.21 -2.32 1.72
N SER A 63 3.73 -2.17 2.95
CA SER A 63 3.92 -0.93 3.70
C SER A 63 5.39 -0.63 3.89
N LEU A 64 5.80 0.59 3.54
CA LEU A 64 7.21 0.98 3.58
C LEU A 64 7.79 0.93 5.00
N GLY A 65 6.97 1.23 6.01
CA GLY A 65 7.39 1.17 7.40
C GLY A 65 7.72 -0.24 7.90
N CYS A 66 7.39 -1.28 7.13
CA CYS A 66 7.72 -2.66 7.49
C CYS A 66 9.12 -3.09 7.03
N PHE A 67 9.81 -2.26 6.26
CA PHE A 67 11.17 -2.53 5.82
C PHE A 67 12.19 -2.06 6.85
N ASP A 68 13.28 -2.80 7.00
CA ASP A 68 14.36 -2.45 7.91
C ASP A 68 15.04 -1.14 7.49
N ASN A 69 15.14 -0.90 6.18
CA ASN A 69 15.73 0.32 5.63
C ASN A 69 14.80 0.95 4.59
N PRO A 70 13.80 1.73 5.03
CA PRO A 70 12.90 2.39 4.09
C PRO A 70 13.59 3.44 3.20
N SER A 71 14.74 3.95 3.62
CA SER A 71 15.52 4.92 2.84
C SER A 71 16.16 4.33 1.59
N ALA A 72 16.16 3.00 1.45
CA ALA A 72 16.62 2.34 0.23
C ALA A 72 15.68 2.58 -0.96
N PHE A 73 14.47 3.04 -0.72
CA PHE A 73 13.47 3.29 -1.75
C PHE A 73 13.35 4.77 -2.08
N LYS A 74 12.98 5.04 -3.32
CA LYS A 74 12.77 6.39 -3.83
C LYS A 74 11.30 6.56 -4.20
N LEU A 75 10.70 7.69 -3.82
CA LEU A 75 9.33 7.98 -4.20
C LEU A 75 9.25 8.22 -5.70
N THR A 76 8.44 7.44 -6.41
CA THR A 76 8.27 7.56 -7.86
C THR A 76 6.89 8.03 -8.26
N SER A 77 5.85 7.66 -7.49
CA SER A 77 4.46 7.98 -7.83
C SER A 77 3.67 8.34 -6.59
N THR A 78 2.70 9.22 -6.77
CA THR A 78 1.65 9.48 -5.79
C THR A 78 0.30 9.22 -6.43
N VAL A 79 -0.65 8.67 -5.64
CA VAL A 79 -2.00 8.37 -6.12
C VAL A 79 -3.03 9.03 -5.21
N GLN A 80 -4.29 9.08 -5.67
CA GLN A 80 -5.39 9.69 -4.91
C GLN A 80 -5.14 11.14 -4.53
N ASN A 81 -4.40 11.90 -5.35
CA ASN A 81 -4.08 13.30 -5.09
C ASN A 81 -5.31 14.19 -5.02
N GLN A 82 -6.43 13.78 -5.64
CA GLN A 82 -7.69 14.50 -5.56
C GLN A 82 -8.23 14.65 -4.13
N TYR A 83 -7.80 13.75 -3.22
CA TYR A 83 -8.20 13.78 -1.82
C TYR A 83 -7.16 14.41 -0.89
N ARG A 84 -6.06 14.91 -1.45
CA ARG A 84 -5.00 15.56 -0.65
C ARG A 84 -5.55 16.83 0.00
N PRO A 85 -5.42 16.98 1.33
CA PRO A 85 -5.85 18.22 2.00
C PRO A 85 -5.08 19.45 1.49
N ASN A 86 -5.73 20.61 1.48
CA ASN A 86 -5.10 21.85 1.02
C ASN A 86 -3.85 22.25 1.80
N TRP A 87 -3.79 21.90 3.09
CA TRP A 87 -2.66 22.21 3.94
C TRP A 87 -1.49 21.22 3.80
N CYS A 88 -1.72 20.14 3.10
CA CYS A 88 -0.69 19.11 2.87
C CYS A 88 0.00 19.39 1.53
N PRO A 89 1.29 19.76 1.52
CA PRO A 89 1.99 20.02 0.27
C PRO A 89 2.15 18.75 -0.56
N PRO A 90 2.18 18.88 -1.89
CA PRO A 90 2.42 17.72 -2.75
C PRO A 90 3.84 17.18 -2.53
N LEU A 91 3.98 15.86 -2.57
CA LEU A 91 5.28 15.21 -2.50
C LEU A 91 5.99 15.28 -3.84
N ASP A 92 7.31 15.40 -3.80
CA ASP A 92 8.14 15.41 -5.00
C ASP A 92 8.25 13.98 -5.55
N ALA A 93 7.49 13.71 -6.60
CA ALA A 93 7.43 12.40 -7.23
C ALA A 93 7.46 12.55 -8.75
N THR A 94 7.97 11.54 -9.45
CA THR A 94 8.05 11.55 -10.91
C THR A 94 6.66 11.55 -11.55
N HIS A 95 5.72 10.81 -10.96
CA HIS A 95 4.35 10.70 -11.45
C HIS A 95 3.36 11.00 -10.33
N ALA A 96 2.38 11.86 -10.62
CA ALA A 96 1.29 12.16 -9.68
C ALA A 96 -0.04 11.86 -10.36
N PHE A 97 -0.88 11.06 -9.72
CA PHE A 97 -2.17 10.66 -10.24
C PHE A 97 -3.29 11.15 -9.32
N ASP A 98 -4.38 11.65 -9.90
CA ASP A 98 -5.53 12.10 -9.12
C ASP A 98 -6.25 10.94 -8.45
N ALA A 99 -6.27 9.79 -9.10
CA ALA A 99 -6.82 8.54 -8.55
C ALA A 99 -5.74 7.46 -8.54
N TYR A 100 -5.80 6.50 -9.47
CA TYR A 100 -4.82 5.43 -9.60
C TYR A 100 -4.04 5.56 -10.90
N PRO A 101 -2.89 4.88 -11.03
CA PRO A 101 -2.15 4.83 -12.29
C PRO A 101 -3.02 4.26 -13.42
N GLU A 102 -2.92 4.89 -14.57
CA GLU A 102 -3.65 4.44 -15.77
C GLU A 102 -2.85 3.42 -16.58
#